data_9723f6108e0fd9ef848d4d57e5f8e063
#
_entry.id   9723f6108e0fd9ef848d4d57e5f8e063
#
_cell.length_a   1.000
_cell.length_b   1.000
_cell.length_c   1.000
_cell.angle_alpha   90.00
_cell.angle_beta   90.00
_cell.angle_gamma   90.00
#
_symmetry.space_group_name_H-M   'P 1'
#
loop_
_entity.id
_entity.type
_entity.pdbx_description
1 polymer ?
#
loop_
_entity_poly.entity_id
_entity_poly.type
_entity_poly.pdbx_seq_one_letter_code
_entity_poly.pdbx_strand_id
1 'polypeptide(L)'
;MTEAQRLYGEMSPYYLERCLEVVQGAIVKFGRVFALRVDLRFAQDTNGDEYDMPICFQRSDPKAITRFIEALKSQIKADHKRKGRPGEPAYPLYIWVREQVGGGHWHYHLVLFFNKDVYRFRGDYSNSDADNMAIRVQKAWCSALGLVYPDYAPLVHFPLNGSYLLDQHSLHLKPEQVNHFLLRLAYLCKTYSKDIGDGQRNMGCSQV
;
A
#
# COMPACT_ATOMS: atom_id res chain seq x y z
N MET A 1 -24.30 -13.16 -8.27
CA MET A 1 -23.29 -12.07 -8.41
C MET A 1 -23.13 -11.42 -7.04
N THR A 2 -21.92 -11.37 -6.52
CA THR A 2 -21.64 -10.72 -5.23
C THR A 2 -21.70 -9.19 -5.35
N GLU A 3 -21.82 -8.47 -4.23
CA GLU A 3 -21.80 -6.99 -4.23
C GLU A 3 -20.49 -6.45 -4.86
N ALA A 4 -19.36 -7.06 -4.53
CA ALA A 4 -18.07 -6.69 -5.10
C ALA A 4 -18.03 -6.85 -6.63
N GLN A 5 -18.60 -7.93 -7.18
CA GLN A 5 -18.69 -8.12 -8.64
C GLN A 5 -19.61 -7.10 -9.31
N ARG A 6 -20.69 -6.66 -8.63
CA ARG A 6 -21.54 -5.58 -9.13
C ARG A 6 -20.82 -4.24 -9.22
N LEU A 7 -19.98 -3.94 -8.22
CA LEU A 7 -19.29 -2.66 -8.13
C LEU A 7 -18.04 -2.60 -9.01
N TYR A 8 -17.30 -3.71 -9.13
CA TYR A 8 -15.94 -3.71 -9.68
C TYR A 8 -15.76 -4.63 -10.90
N GLY A 9 -16.83 -5.29 -11.35
CA GLY A 9 -16.79 -6.21 -12.50
C GLY A 9 -16.15 -7.56 -12.16
N GLU A 10 -15.53 -8.17 -13.17
CA GLU A 10 -14.88 -9.47 -13.04
C GLU A 10 -13.69 -9.40 -12.06
N MET A 11 -13.55 -10.46 -11.27
CA MET A 11 -12.55 -10.55 -10.20
C MET A 11 -11.76 -11.85 -10.31
N SER A 12 -10.47 -11.79 -10.03
CA SER A 12 -9.61 -12.95 -9.92
C SER A 12 -9.86 -13.71 -8.62
N PRO A 13 -10.36 -14.97 -8.66
CA PRO A 13 -10.52 -15.78 -7.45
C PRO A 13 -9.16 -16.01 -6.74
N TYR A 14 -8.11 -16.23 -7.50
CA TYR A 14 -6.75 -16.40 -6.97
C TYR A 14 -6.28 -15.18 -6.18
N TYR A 15 -6.51 -13.96 -6.69
CA TYR A 15 -6.13 -12.75 -5.96
C TYR A 15 -6.94 -12.59 -4.67
N LEU A 16 -8.23 -12.92 -4.72
CA LEU A 16 -9.09 -12.86 -3.55
C LEU A 16 -8.64 -13.83 -2.45
N GLU A 17 -8.35 -15.08 -2.80
CA GLU A 17 -7.84 -16.08 -1.89
C GLU A 17 -6.54 -15.61 -1.22
N ARG A 18 -5.56 -15.15 -2.01
CA ARG A 18 -4.29 -14.62 -1.50
C ARG A 18 -4.48 -13.41 -0.58
N CYS A 19 -5.41 -12.53 -0.91
CA CYS A 19 -5.74 -11.39 -0.06
C CYS A 19 -6.30 -11.83 1.30
N LEU A 20 -7.23 -12.78 1.30
CA LEU A 20 -7.85 -13.29 2.54
C LEU A 20 -6.84 -14.03 3.43
N GLU A 21 -5.93 -14.82 2.84
CA GLU A 21 -4.84 -15.48 3.57
C GLU A 21 -3.95 -14.47 4.31
N VAL A 22 -3.56 -13.37 3.63
CA VAL A 22 -2.73 -12.34 4.27
C VAL A 22 -3.48 -11.62 5.40
N VAL A 23 -4.78 -11.34 5.22
CA VAL A 23 -5.61 -10.75 6.28
C VAL A 23 -5.66 -11.66 7.49
N GLN A 24 -5.94 -12.95 7.27
CA GLN A 24 -5.99 -13.95 8.34
C GLN A 24 -4.62 -14.08 9.03
N GLY A 25 -3.54 -14.18 8.25
CA GLY A 25 -2.17 -14.23 8.79
C GLY A 25 -1.80 -12.99 9.59
N ALA A 26 -2.26 -11.81 9.18
CA ALA A 26 -2.05 -10.57 9.94
C ALA A 26 -2.76 -10.61 11.30
N ILE A 27 -4.01 -11.10 11.34
CA ILE A 27 -4.77 -11.23 12.58
C ILE A 27 -4.13 -12.27 13.51
N VAL A 28 -3.71 -13.41 12.97
CA VAL A 28 -3.00 -14.44 13.74
C VAL A 28 -1.68 -13.92 14.31
N LYS A 29 -0.90 -13.23 13.47
CA LYS A 29 0.44 -12.73 13.85
C LYS A 29 0.40 -11.59 14.87
N PHE A 30 -0.54 -10.64 14.72
CA PHE A 30 -0.55 -9.40 15.48
C PHE A 30 -1.66 -9.32 16.53
N GLY A 31 -2.66 -10.19 16.47
CA GLY A 31 -3.87 -10.15 17.31
C GLY A 31 -4.75 -8.95 16.96
N ARG A 32 -4.19 -7.73 17.04
CA ARG A 32 -4.83 -6.47 16.65
C ARG A 32 -4.07 -5.82 15.49
N VAL A 33 -4.79 -5.51 14.41
CA VAL A 33 -4.21 -5.03 13.16
C VAL A 33 -4.69 -3.63 12.85
N PHE A 34 -3.76 -2.75 12.52
CA PHE A 34 -4.03 -1.49 11.82
C PHE A 34 -3.76 -1.71 10.33
N ALA A 35 -4.81 -1.77 9.51
CA ALA A 35 -4.71 -1.89 8.06
C ALA A 35 -4.81 -0.50 7.41
N LEU A 36 -3.84 -0.18 6.55
CA LEU A 36 -3.71 1.11 5.87
C LEU A 36 -3.69 0.91 4.36
N ARG A 37 -4.69 1.45 3.66
CA ARG A 37 -4.71 1.56 2.20
C ARG A 37 -3.81 2.70 1.74
N VAL A 38 -2.97 2.44 0.75
CA VAL A 38 -2.05 3.40 0.14
C VAL A 38 -2.06 3.22 -1.36
N ASP A 39 -2.05 4.32 -2.11
CA ASP A 39 -1.84 4.31 -3.55
C ASP A 39 -0.50 5.00 -3.85
N LEU A 40 0.39 4.30 -4.56
CA LEU A 40 1.71 4.78 -4.94
C LEU A 40 1.72 5.08 -6.44
N ARG A 41 2.05 6.32 -6.78
CA ARG A 41 2.06 6.84 -8.14
C ARG A 41 3.48 7.16 -8.56
N PHE A 42 3.70 7.18 -9.87
CA PHE A 42 4.91 7.73 -10.47
C PHE A 42 4.70 9.20 -10.84
N ALA A 43 5.76 9.98 -10.84
CA ALA A 43 5.71 11.30 -11.42
C ALA A 43 5.39 11.16 -12.92
N GLN A 44 4.43 11.95 -13.38
CA GLN A 44 4.06 11.98 -14.80
C GLN A 44 4.85 13.11 -15.45
N ASP A 45 5.33 12.86 -16.66
CA ASP A 45 5.86 13.90 -17.49
C ASP A 45 4.67 14.77 -17.90
N THR A 46 4.58 15.96 -17.34
CA THR A 46 3.57 16.94 -17.75
C THR A 46 4.05 17.54 -19.08
N ASN A 47 3.63 16.92 -20.17
CA ASN A 47 4.00 17.36 -21.50
C ASN A 47 3.01 18.37 -22.05
N GLY A 48 3.49 19.55 -22.25
CA GLY A 48 2.86 20.49 -23.13
C GLY A 48 3.84 21.13 -24.12
N ASP A 49 5.13 21.17 -23.87
CA ASP A 49 6.04 21.96 -24.70
C ASP A 49 7.40 21.28 -24.95
N GLU A 50 7.69 21.07 -26.18
CA GLU A 50 8.87 20.98 -27.06
C GLU A 50 10.27 20.58 -26.55
N TYR A 51 10.48 20.15 -25.32
CA TYR A 51 11.77 19.60 -24.92
C TYR A 51 11.59 18.24 -24.22
N ASP A 52 12.00 17.18 -24.92
CA ASP A 52 11.96 15.76 -24.54
C ASP A 52 12.76 15.36 -23.28
N MET A 53 12.88 16.22 -22.30
CA MET A 53 13.56 15.90 -21.06
C MET A 53 12.53 15.64 -19.96
N PRO A 54 12.52 14.44 -19.35
CA PRO A 54 11.65 14.17 -18.22
C PRO A 54 11.96 15.17 -17.10
N ILE A 55 10.91 15.74 -16.48
CA ILE A 55 11.01 16.73 -15.40
C ILE A 55 11.76 16.15 -14.20
N CYS A 56 11.78 14.84 -14.04
CA CYS A 56 12.62 14.17 -13.06
C CYS A 56 13.02 12.76 -13.51
N PHE A 57 14.26 12.37 -13.21
CA PHE A 57 14.71 11.00 -13.38
C PHE A 57 14.21 10.15 -12.21
N GLN A 58 13.24 9.29 -12.47
CA GLN A 58 12.70 8.35 -11.50
C GLN A 58 12.97 6.91 -11.89
N ARG A 59 13.14 6.04 -10.90
CA ARG A 59 13.28 4.59 -11.09
C ARG A 59 11.93 3.95 -11.25
N SER A 60 11.34 4.00 -12.44
CA SER A 60 9.99 3.52 -12.74
C SER A 60 9.91 2.04 -13.17
N ASP A 61 10.98 1.26 -13.00
CA ASP A 61 10.99 -0.17 -13.32
C ASP A 61 10.11 -1.00 -12.34
N PRO A 62 9.69 -2.23 -12.72
CA PRO A 62 8.82 -3.07 -11.90
C PRO A 62 9.36 -3.44 -10.51
N LYS A 63 10.67 -3.24 -10.24
CA LYS A 63 11.27 -3.45 -8.92
C LYS A 63 11.01 -2.29 -7.96
N ALA A 64 10.38 -1.20 -8.40
CA ALA A 64 10.06 -0.04 -7.56
C ALA A 64 9.27 -0.46 -6.30
N ILE A 65 8.31 -1.37 -6.44
CA ILE A 65 7.53 -1.85 -5.29
C ILE A 65 8.37 -2.65 -4.29
N THR A 66 9.32 -3.45 -4.76
CA THR A 66 10.26 -4.18 -3.89
C THR A 66 11.14 -3.20 -3.12
N ARG A 67 11.72 -2.20 -3.82
CA ARG A 67 12.52 -1.14 -3.18
C ARG A 67 11.72 -0.38 -2.14
N PHE A 68 10.45 -0.09 -2.42
CA PHE A 68 9.54 0.55 -1.46
C PHE A 68 9.39 -0.28 -0.18
N ILE A 69 9.09 -1.57 -0.30
CA ILE A 69 8.93 -2.46 0.86
C ILE A 69 10.21 -2.50 1.70
N GLU A 70 11.37 -2.62 1.07
CA GLU A 70 12.65 -2.64 1.78
C GLU A 70 12.98 -1.28 2.43
N ALA A 71 12.70 -0.17 1.75
CA ALA A 71 12.86 1.16 2.32
C ALA A 71 11.93 1.38 3.52
N LEU A 72 10.67 0.93 3.45
CA LEU A 72 9.72 1.01 4.56
C LEU A 72 10.18 0.18 5.76
N LYS A 73 10.65 -1.05 5.52
CA LYS A 73 11.26 -1.89 6.58
C LYS A 73 12.45 -1.21 7.24
N SER A 74 13.32 -0.58 6.44
CA SER A 74 14.47 0.19 6.96
C SER A 74 14.03 1.35 7.85
N GLN A 75 13.01 2.12 7.45
CA GLN A 75 12.42 3.20 8.25
C GLN A 75 11.86 2.68 9.59
N ILE A 76 11.16 1.54 9.54
CA ILE A 76 10.59 0.89 10.73
C ILE A 76 11.69 0.39 11.66
N LYS A 77 12.75 -0.22 11.13
CA LYS A 77 13.93 -0.66 11.91
C LYS A 77 14.60 0.51 12.60
N ALA A 78 14.79 1.62 11.90
CA ALA A 78 15.37 2.83 12.46
C ALA A 78 14.49 3.42 13.58
N ASP A 79 13.16 3.46 13.40
CA ASP A 79 12.20 3.89 14.43
C ASP A 79 12.23 2.99 15.66
N HIS A 80 12.24 1.67 15.45
CA HIS A 80 12.33 0.68 16.52
C HIS A 80 13.56 0.88 17.39
N LYS A 81 14.75 1.04 16.74
CA LYS A 81 16.02 1.29 17.42
C LYS A 81 16.00 2.63 18.17
N ARG A 82 15.54 3.70 17.51
CA ARG A 82 15.49 5.05 18.14
C ARG A 82 14.61 5.09 19.38
N LYS A 83 13.51 4.32 19.38
CA LYS A 83 12.58 4.23 20.51
C LYS A 83 12.98 3.20 21.58
N GLY A 84 14.13 2.55 21.44
CA GLY A 84 14.61 1.56 22.40
C GLY A 84 13.64 0.38 22.61
N ARG A 85 12.85 0.01 21.61
CA ARG A 85 11.88 -1.07 21.74
C ARG A 85 12.59 -2.41 21.82
N PRO A 86 12.17 -3.33 22.70
CA PRO A 86 12.77 -4.66 22.81
C PRO A 86 12.37 -5.56 21.64
N GLY A 87 13.15 -6.61 21.40
CA GLY A 87 12.89 -7.64 20.40
C GLY A 87 13.04 -7.17 18.95
N GLU A 88 12.42 -7.91 18.05
CA GLU A 88 12.48 -7.61 16.61
C GLU A 88 11.48 -6.53 16.20
N PRO A 89 11.81 -5.70 15.18
CA PRO A 89 10.88 -4.72 14.66
C PRO A 89 9.59 -5.34 14.12
N ALA A 90 8.45 -4.74 14.46
CA ALA A 90 7.14 -5.19 13.96
C ALA A 90 6.93 -4.77 12.49
N TYR A 91 7.56 -5.49 11.56
CA TYR A 91 7.39 -5.25 10.14
C TYR A 91 5.95 -5.53 9.68
N PRO A 92 5.38 -4.70 8.78
CA PRO A 92 4.04 -4.93 8.26
C PRO A 92 3.99 -6.17 7.36
N LEU A 93 2.83 -6.83 7.34
CA LEU A 93 2.43 -7.63 6.19
C LEU A 93 1.82 -6.70 5.13
N TYR A 94 1.81 -7.15 3.89
CA TYR A 94 1.33 -6.31 2.79
C TYR A 94 0.67 -7.12 1.68
N ILE A 95 -0.20 -6.44 0.95
CA ILE A 95 -0.72 -6.84 -0.36
C ILE A 95 -0.52 -5.64 -1.28
N TRP A 96 -0.09 -5.87 -2.51
CA TRP A 96 -0.06 -4.84 -3.53
C TRP A 96 -0.57 -5.39 -4.86
N VAL A 97 -1.19 -4.52 -5.63
CA VAL A 97 -1.52 -4.77 -7.03
C VAL A 97 -1.03 -3.60 -7.87
N ARG A 98 -0.62 -3.91 -9.09
CA ARG A 98 -0.21 -2.95 -10.11
C ARG A 98 -1.34 -2.81 -11.12
N GLU A 99 -1.68 -1.58 -11.45
CA GLU A 99 -2.73 -1.25 -12.40
C GLU A 99 -2.26 -0.19 -13.37
N GLN A 100 -2.75 -0.25 -14.61
CA GLN A 100 -2.55 0.77 -15.63
C GLN A 100 -3.89 1.08 -16.27
N VAL A 101 -4.20 2.35 -16.41
CA VAL A 101 -5.42 2.83 -17.07
C VAL A 101 -5.02 3.92 -18.07
N GLY A 102 -5.52 3.77 -19.31
CA GLY A 102 -5.41 4.84 -20.31
C GLY A 102 -4.01 5.12 -20.86
N GLY A 103 -3.09 4.14 -20.83
CA GLY A 103 -1.76 4.26 -21.47
C GLY A 103 -0.74 5.10 -20.69
N GLY A 104 -1.10 5.64 -19.51
CA GLY A 104 -0.17 6.32 -18.61
C GLY A 104 0.73 5.37 -17.84
N HIS A 105 1.54 5.90 -16.92
CA HIS A 105 2.32 5.08 -16.01
C HIS A 105 1.40 4.18 -15.16
N TRP A 106 1.85 2.95 -14.88
CA TRP A 106 1.18 2.12 -13.89
C TRP A 106 1.30 2.74 -12.50
N HIS A 107 0.42 2.32 -11.63
CA HIS A 107 0.44 2.71 -10.21
C HIS A 107 0.17 1.48 -9.34
N TYR A 108 0.52 1.59 -8.07
CA TYR A 108 0.30 0.51 -7.13
C TYR A 108 -0.80 0.88 -6.15
N HIS A 109 -1.70 -0.06 -5.93
CA HIS A 109 -2.63 -0.04 -4.81
C HIS A 109 -2.17 -1.02 -3.75
N LEU A 110 -1.99 -0.56 -2.53
CA LEU A 110 -1.48 -1.37 -1.44
C LEU A 110 -2.44 -1.41 -0.26
N VAL A 111 -2.36 -2.50 0.50
CA VAL A 111 -2.80 -2.55 1.90
C VAL A 111 -1.62 -3.00 2.74
N LEU A 112 -1.27 -2.20 3.73
CA LEU A 112 -0.23 -2.47 4.71
C LEU A 112 -0.91 -2.85 6.04
N PHE A 113 -0.49 -3.95 6.64
CA PHE A 113 -1.05 -4.47 7.89
C PHE A 113 0.00 -4.35 8.99
N PHE A 114 -0.24 -3.47 9.94
CA PHE A 114 0.66 -3.20 11.06
C PHE A 114 0.14 -3.82 12.36
N ASN A 115 1.05 -4.17 13.26
CA ASN A 115 0.70 -4.40 14.65
C ASN A 115 0.15 -3.09 15.25
N LYS A 116 -1.14 -3.08 15.63
CA LYS A 116 -1.82 -1.90 16.18
C LYS A 116 -1.23 -1.43 17.50
N ASP A 117 -0.63 -2.32 18.28
CA ASP A 117 -0.05 -1.98 19.58
C ASP A 117 1.26 -1.19 19.43
N VAL A 118 1.91 -1.32 18.27
CA VAL A 118 3.13 -0.60 17.92
C VAL A 118 2.83 0.63 17.05
N TYR A 119 1.95 0.47 16.04
CA TYR A 119 1.59 1.51 15.08
C TYR A 119 0.06 1.65 15.02
N ARG A 120 -0.47 2.64 15.74
CA ARG A 120 -1.92 2.75 16.02
C ARG A 120 -2.72 3.46 14.93
N PHE A 121 -2.08 4.35 14.18
CA PHE A 121 -2.72 5.20 13.18
C PHE A 121 -1.70 5.70 12.15
N ARG A 122 -2.21 6.18 11.03
CA ARG A 122 -1.41 6.73 9.93
C ARG A 122 -0.60 7.95 10.32
N GLY A 123 -1.21 8.87 11.06
CA GLY A 123 -0.68 10.20 11.35
C GLY A 123 -1.05 11.24 10.28
N ASP A 124 -0.66 12.47 10.56
CA ASP A 124 -0.78 13.59 9.63
C ASP A 124 0.34 13.50 8.59
N TYR A 125 -0.01 13.56 7.31
CA TYR A 125 0.91 13.50 6.19
C TYR A 125 1.20 14.86 5.56
N SER A 126 0.58 15.94 6.05
CA SER A 126 0.85 17.31 5.61
C SER A 126 2.07 17.93 6.30
N ASN A 127 2.42 17.45 7.49
CA ASN A 127 3.61 17.88 8.23
C ASN A 127 4.80 16.97 7.90
N SER A 128 5.69 17.43 7.02
CA SER A 128 6.86 16.68 6.55
C SER A 128 7.84 16.28 7.64
N ASP A 129 7.85 16.98 8.78
CA ASP A 129 8.77 16.73 9.89
C ASP A 129 8.18 15.79 10.95
N ALA A 130 6.91 15.40 10.80
CA ALA A 130 6.25 14.52 11.76
C ALA A 130 6.87 13.12 11.77
N ASP A 131 7.00 12.54 12.98
CA ASP A 131 7.45 11.17 13.18
C ASP A 131 6.25 10.20 13.23
N ASN A 132 5.65 9.93 12.09
CA ASN A 132 4.48 9.04 11.97
C ASN A 132 4.58 8.08 10.77
N MET A 133 3.62 7.17 10.63
CA MET A 133 3.64 6.14 9.60
C MET A 133 3.44 6.72 8.19
N ALA A 134 2.61 7.75 8.03
CA ALA A 134 2.40 8.37 6.73
C ALA A 134 3.71 8.93 6.15
N ILE A 135 4.47 9.63 6.99
CA ILE A 135 5.78 10.20 6.59
C ILE A 135 6.78 9.10 6.25
N ARG A 136 6.80 7.98 6.99
CA ARG A 136 7.65 6.83 6.64
C ARG A 136 7.29 6.24 5.30
N VAL A 137 6.00 6.11 4.99
CA VAL A 137 5.52 5.62 3.69
C VAL A 137 5.94 6.57 2.56
N GLN A 138 5.77 7.89 2.74
CA GLN A 138 6.20 8.89 1.76
C GLN A 138 7.72 8.85 1.53
N LYS A 139 8.51 8.88 2.60
CA LYS A 139 9.98 8.77 2.51
C LYS A 139 10.42 7.48 1.84
N ALA A 140 9.77 6.35 2.14
CA ALA A 140 10.07 5.06 1.53
C ALA A 140 9.78 5.06 0.03
N TRP A 141 8.67 5.67 -0.42
CA TRP A 141 8.36 5.76 -1.84
C TRP A 141 9.31 6.68 -2.59
N CYS A 142 9.57 7.88 -2.08
CA CYS A 142 10.58 8.79 -2.66
C CYS A 142 11.93 8.09 -2.80
N SER A 143 12.39 7.40 -1.75
CA SER A 143 13.64 6.62 -1.77
C SER A 143 13.62 5.51 -2.83
N ALA A 144 12.51 4.80 -2.98
CA ALA A 144 12.36 3.72 -3.97
C ALA A 144 12.48 4.23 -5.40
N LEU A 145 11.98 5.44 -5.65
CA LEU A 145 12.04 6.12 -6.96
C LEU A 145 13.35 6.87 -7.19
N GLY A 146 14.15 7.11 -6.16
CA GLY A 146 15.35 7.96 -6.23
C GLY A 146 15.00 9.45 -6.27
N LEU A 147 13.85 9.83 -5.72
CA LEU A 147 13.35 11.21 -5.69
C LEU A 147 13.54 11.84 -4.31
N VAL A 148 13.61 13.16 -4.27
CA VAL A 148 13.82 13.94 -3.05
C VAL A 148 12.53 14.05 -2.25
N TYR A 149 12.58 13.77 -0.96
CA TYR A 149 11.53 14.06 -0.01
C TYR A 149 11.80 15.44 0.62
N PRO A 150 10.81 16.31 0.86
CA PRO A 150 9.37 16.09 0.72
C PRO A 150 8.77 16.43 -0.64
N ASP A 151 9.52 16.91 -1.62
CA ASP A 151 9.02 17.46 -2.89
C ASP A 151 8.09 16.49 -3.64
N TYR A 152 8.42 15.20 -3.59
CA TYR A 152 7.66 14.13 -4.24
C TYR A 152 6.78 13.33 -3.29
N ALA A 153 6.56 13.80 -2.06
CA ALA A 153 5.64 13.16 -1.11
C ALA A 153 4.19 13.00 -1.64
N PRO A 154 3.64 13.94 -2.47
CA PRO A 154 2.30 13.80 -3.05
C PRO A 154 2.11 12.61 -4.00
N LEU A 155 3.19 11.95 -4.45
CA LEU A 155 3.10 10.68 -5.20
C LEU A 155 2.53 9.53 -4.36
N VAL A 156 2.50 9.70 -3.03
CA VAL A 156 1.80 8.80 -2.11
C VAL A 156 0.43 9.37 -1.79
N HIS A 157 -0.61 8.69 -2.26
CA HIS A 157 -1.99 9.07 -1.95
C HIS A 157 -2.56 8.17 -0.86
N PHE A 158 -3.15 8.77 0.16
CA PHE A 158 -3.89 8.08 1.22
C PHE A 158 -5.38 8.26 0.98
N PRO A 159 -6.09 7.24 0.48
CA PRO A 159 -7.52 7.35 0.20
C PRO A 159 -8.33 7.72 1.44
N LEU A 160 -9.39 8.49 1.23
CA LEU A 160 -10.35 8.78 2.29
C LEU A 160 -10.91 7.47 2.87
N ASN A 161 -11.02 7.39 4.19
CA ASN A 161 -11.46 6.19 4.91
C ASN A 161 -10.61 4.94 4.57
N GLY A 162 -9.30 5.13 4.28
CA GLY A 162 -8.37 4.05 3.96
C GLY A 162 -7.70 3.39 5.18
N SER A 163 -8.17 3.64 6.40
CA SER A 163 -7.63 3.10 7.65
C SER A 163 -8.66 2.24 8.36
N TYR A 164 -8.26 1.02 8.75
CA TYR A 164 -9.14 0.04 9.40
C TYR A 164 -8.47 -0.57 10.60
N LEU A 165 -9.29 -0.90 11.59
CA LEU A 165 -8.87 -1.67 12.76
C LEU A 165 -9.52 -3.04 12.67
N LEU A 166 -8.69 -4.08 12.64
CA LEU A 166 -9.13 -5.46 12.51
C LEU A 166 -8.60 -6.27 13.69
N ASP A 167 -9.48 -6.99 14.36
CA ASP A 167 -9.20 -7.97 15.39
C ASP A 167 -10.33 -9.00 15.41
N GLN A 168 -10.16 -10.08 16.17
CA GLN A 168 -11.18 -11.12 16.25
C GLN A 168 -12.53 -10.60 16.78
N HIS A 169 -12.53 -9.60 17.65
CA HIS A 169 -13.77 -9.02 18.19
C HIS A 169 -14.46 -8.10 17.16
N SER A 170 -13.68 -7.32 16.39
CA SER A 170 -14.25 -6.40 15.37
C SER A 170 -14.96 -7.16 14.25
N LEU A 171 -14.54 -8.38 13.94
CA LEU A 171 -15.21 -9.27 12.98
C LEU A 171 -16.66 -9.56 13.38
N HIS A 172 -16.95 -9.62 14.67
CA HIS A 172 -18.28 -9.93 15.21
C HIS A 172 -19.09 -8.68 15.59
N LEU A 173 -18.42 -7.66 16.13
CA LEU A 173 -19.09 -6.50 16.72
C LEU A 173 -19.27 -5.32 15.78
N LYS A 174 -18.53 -5.26 14.67
CA LYS A 174 -18.58 -4.15 13.69
C LYS A 174 -18.63 -4.66 12.25
N PRO A 175 -19.66 -5.40 11.88
CA PRO A 175 -19.77 -6.03 10.57
C PRO A 175 -19.71 -5.01 9.42
N GLU A 176 -20.26 -3.81 9.59
CA GLU A 176 -20.22 -2.76 8.56
C GLU A 176 -18.77 -2.31 8.23
N GLN A 177 -17.95 -2.10 9.26
CA GLN A 177 -16.56 -1.71 9.07
C GLN A 177 -15.74 -2.83 8.38
N VAL A 178 -16.01 -4.07 8.75
CA VAL A 178 -15.40 -5.23 8.12
C VAL A 178 -15.85 -5.37 6.66
N ASN A 179 -17.15 -5.22 6.40
CA ASN A 179 -17.67 -5.27 5.03
C ASN A 179 -17.07 -4.15 4.15
N HIS A 180 -16.97 -2.92 4.65
CA HIS A 180 -16.29 -1.83 3.95
C HIS A 180 -14.83 -2.16 3.65
N PHE A 181 -14.12 -2.75 4.61
CA PHE A 181 -12.74 -3.20 4.39
C PHE A 181 -12.67 -4.30 3.32
N LEU A 182 -13.52 -5.32 3.42
CA LEU A 182 -13.56 -6.44 2.46
C LEU A 182 -13.93 -5.97 1.04
N LEU A 183 -14.85 -5.03 0.89
CA LEU A 183 -15.16 -4.43 -0.40
C LEU A 183 -13.96 -3.68 -0.99
N ARG A 184 -13.24 -2.91 -0.18
CA ARG A 184 -12.01 -2.26 -0.65
C ARG A 184 -10.88 -3.23 -0.95
N LEU A 185 -10.79 -4.33 -0.22
CA LEU A 185 -9.85 -5.40 -0.51
C LEU A 185 -10.20 -6.08 -1.84
N ALA A 186 -11.48 -6.35 -2.05
CA ALA A 186 -12.00 -6.93 -3.29
C ALA A 186 -11.70 -6.06 -4.52
N TYR A 187 -11.69 -4.72 -4.39
CA TYR A 187 -11.25 -3.83 -5.46
C TYR A 187 -9.87 -4.19 -6.01
N LEU A 188 -8.95 -4.65 -5.15
CA LEU A 188 -7.61 -5.08 -5.57
C LEU A 188 -7.66 -6.34 -6.46
N CYS A 189 -8.75 -7.08 -6.45
CA CYS A 189 -8.90 -8.36 -7.15
C CYS A 189 -9.56 -8.23 -8.54
N LYS A 190 -10.01 -7.03 -8.94
CA LYS A 190 -10.59 -6.79 -10.29
C LYS A 190 -9.58 -7.11 -11.39
N THR A 191 -10.05 -7.61 -12.54
CA THR A 191 -9.16 -8.08 -13.61
C THR A 191 -8.87 -7.03 -14.67
N TYR A 192 -9.84 -6.21 -15.04
CA TYR A 192 -9.82 -5.36 -16.24
C TYR A 192 -8.67 -4.32 -16.32
N SER A 193 -8.08 -3.92 -15.21
CA SER A 193 -6.99 -2.92 -15.17
C SER A 193 -5.60 -3.53 -14.96
N LYS A 194 -5.50 -4.86 -14.97
CA LYS A 194 -4.27 -5.60 -14.63
C LYS A 194 -3.60 -6.30 -15.80
N ASP A 195 -4.20 -6.28 -16.97
CA ASP A 195 -3.57 -6.80 -18.18
C ASP A 195 -2.69 -5.71 -18.79
N ILE A 196 -1.45 -5.64 -18.30
CA ILE A 196 -0.46 -4.63 -18.77
C ILE A 196 0.36 -5.19 -19.93
N GLY A 197 0.33 -6.51 -20.16
CA GLY A 197 0.98 -7.17 -21.29
C GLY A 197 2.52 -7.16 -21.28
N ASP A 198 3.15 -6.76 -20.16
CA ASP A 198 4.61 -6.63 -20.06
C ASP A 198 5.32 -7.84 -19.41
N GLY A 199 4.60 -8.92 -19.16
CA GLY A 199 5.11 -10.15 -18.54
C GLY A 199 5.49 -10.01 -17.05
N GLN A 200 5.20 -8.88 -16.42
CA GLN A 200 5.52 -8.63 -15.02
C GLN A 200 4.35 -9.00 -14.11
N ARG A 201 4.66 -9.23 -12.83
CA ARG A 201 3.64 -9.51 -11.83
C ARG A 201 2.74 -8.29 -11.60
N ASN A 202 1.44 -8.53 -11.59
CA ASN A 202 0.43 -7.52 -11.28
C ASN A 202 -0.09 -7.61 -9.84
N MET A 203 0.36 -8.60 -9.08
CA MET A 203 0.07 -8.75 -7.65
C MET A 203 1.26 -9.34 -6.92
N GLY A 204 1.44 -8.91 -5.68
CA GLY A 204 2.33 -9.55 -4.71
C GLY A 204 1.85 -9.34 -3.29
N CYS A 205 2.22 -10.26 -2.40
CA CYS A 205 1.83 -10.21 -1.00
C CYS A 205 2.88 -10.86 -0.10
N SER A 206 2.76 -10.59 1.20
CA SER A 206 3.53 -11.29 2.22
C SER A 206 3.26 -12.78 2.20
N GLN A 207 4.28 -13.57 2.46
CA GLN A 207 4.14 -14.98 2.83
C GLN A 207 3.69 -15.05 4.31
N VAL A 208 2.67 -15.84 4.59
CA VAL A 208 2.05 -15.99 5.92
C VAL A 208 1.93 -17.46 6.25
#